data_b4adcd6f138b98f7485187ff20e6059a
#
_entry.id   b4adcd6f138b98f7485187ff20e6059a
#
_cell.length_a   1.000
_cell.length_b   1.000
_cell.length_c   1.000
_cell.angle_alpha   90.00
_cell.angle_beta   90.00
_cell.angle_gamma   90.00
#
_symmetry.space_group_name_H-M   'P 1'
#
loop_
_entity.id
_entity.type
_entity.pdbx_description
1 polymer ?
#
loop_
_entity_poly.entity_id
_entity_poly.type
_entity_poly.pdbx_seq_one_letter_code
_entity_poly.pdbx_strand_id
1 'polypeptide(L)'
;MPEITPLQSKDKDAWLTLAQAYLAFYKITRPDNDFAQLWQRLQAGHELHALGAHVNGQLVGITHYLYHPSCWSGDVCYLQDLFVHPSHRGFGLGRALIEAVAEQARRKGSPRLYWLTQASNETARKLYDQVAAHTGFIRYERALS
;
A
#
# COMPACT_ATOMS: atom_id res chain seq x y z
N MET A 1 -4.72 0.84 -20.44
CA MET A 1 -4.93 1.71 -19.28
C MET A 1 -5.08 0.87 -18.01
N PRO A 2 -4.33 1.19 -16.95
CA PRO A 2 -4.55 0.49 -15.68
C PRO A 2 -5.88 0.91 -15.07
N GLU A 3 -6.51 -0.03 -14.42
CA GLU A 3 -7.74 0.20 -13.68
C GLU A 3 -7.44 0.03 -12.20
N ILE A 4 -7.69 1.05 -11.41
CA ILE A 4 -7.45 1.04 -9.96
C ILE A 4 -8.80 0.94 -9.26
N THR A 5 -9.02 -0.18 -8.58
CA THR A 5 -10.30 -0.44 -7.91
C THR A 5 -10.09 -1.12 -6.56
N PRO A 6 -11.08 -1.07 -5.67
CA PRO A 6 -11.05 -1.92 -4.47
C PRO A 6 -10.93 -3.38 -4.86
N LEU A 7 -10.30 -4.17 -4.01
CA LEU A 7 -10.16 -5.61 -4.25
C LEU A 7 -11.50 -6.31 -4.07
N GLN A 8 -11.82 -7.19 -5.01
CA GLN A 8 -13.03 -8.01 -4.98
C GLN A 8 -12.67 -9.44 -4.58
N SER A 9 -13.68 -10.24 -4.24
CA SER A 9 -13.43 -11.62 -3.84
C SER A 9 -12.71 -12.44 -4.89
N LYS A 10 -12.92 -12.14 -6.17
CA LYS A 10 -12.24 -12.82 -7.29
C LYS A 10 -10.73 -12.52 -7.34
N ASP A 11 -10.29 -11.46 -6.66
CA ASP A 11 -8.88 -11.06 -6.66
C ASP A 11 -8.04 -11.79 -5.61
N LYS A 12 -8.65 -12.63 -4.78
CA LYS A 12 -7.98 -13.21 -3.61
C LYS A 12 -6.69 -13.93 -3.95
N ASP A 13 -6.72 -14.82 -4.95
CA ASP A 13 -5.53 -15.62 -5.28
C ASP A 13 -4.41 -14.77 -5.84
N ALA A 14 -4.73 -13.82 -6.73
CA ALA A 14 -3.74 -12.91 -7.28
C ALA A 14 -3.18 -11.99 -6.20
N TRP A 15 -4.05 -11.49 -5.29
CA TRP A 15 -3.62 -10.68 -4.15
C TRP A 15 -2.64 -11.46 -3.26
N LEU A 16 -2.96 -12.70 -2.94
CA LEU A 16 -2.10 -13.54 -2.11
C LEU A 16 -0.71 -13.68 -2.71
N THR A 17 -0.64 -13.96 -4.00
CA THR A 17 0.64 -14.06 -4.71
C THR A 17 1.45 -12.78 -4.60
N LEU A 18 0.81 -11.63 -4.81
CA LEU A 18 1.47 -10.32 -4.73
C LEU A 18 1.89 -10.00 -3.30
N ALA A 19 1.04 -10.30 -2.31
CA ALA A 19 1.35 -10.05 -0.91
C ALA A 19 2.54 -10.89 -0.45
N GLN A 20 2.60 -12.15 -0.85
CA GLN A 20 3.73 -13.03 -0.55
C GLN A 20 5.02 -12.51 -1.21
N ALA A 21 4.94 -12.07 -2.46
CA ALA A 21 6.09 -11.51 -3.16
C ALA A 21 6.60 -10.23 -2.51
N TYR A 22 5.68 -9.38 -2.03
CA TYR A 22 6.03 -8.16 -1.32
C TYR A 22 6.85 -8.46 -0.06
N LEU A 23 6.37 -9.39 0.77
CA LEU A 23 7.10 -9.76 1.98
C LEU A 23 8.43 -10.44 1.66
N ALA A 24 8.49 -11.26 0.61
CA ALA A 24 9.73 -11.89 0.18
C ALA A 24 10.79 -10.87 -0.22
N PHE A 25 10.38 -9.75 -0.81
CA PHE A 25 11.29 -8.65 -1.14
C PHE A 25 11.99 -8.12 0.11
N TYR A 26 11.29 -8.09 1.25
CA TYR A 26 11.85 -7.67 2.53
C TYR A 26 12.40 -8.84 3.35
N LYS A 27 12.48 -10.05 2.75
CA LYS A 27 12.99 -11.26 3.42
C LYS A 27 12.17 -11.63 4.66
N ILE A 28 10.86 -11.41 4.59
CA ILE A 28 9.92 -11.73 5.66
C ILE A 28 9.08 -12.93 5.27
N THR A 29 8.93 -13.89 6.19
CA THR A 29 8.05 -15.03 6.02
C THR A 29 6.93 -14.95 7.06
N ARG A 30 5.69 -15.21 6.63
CA ARG A 30 4.52 -15.21 7.50
C ARG A 30 3.74 -16.51 7.33
N PRO A 31 3.09 -17.02 8.40
CA PRO A 31 2.17 -18.15 8.28
C PRO A 31 1.01 -17.85 7.33
N ASP A 32 0.50 -18.88 6.68
CA ASP A 32 -0.64 -18.73 5.75
C ASP A 32 -1.84 -18.08 6.42
N ASN A 33 -2.06 -18.37 7.71
CA ASN A 33 -3.19 -17.82 8.44
C ASN A 33 -3.13 -16.30 8.58
N ASP A 34 -1.93 -15.71 8.62
CA ASP A 34 -1.77 -14.26 8.67
C ASP A 34 -2.32 -13.61 7.40
N PHE A 35 -2.06 -14.21 6.23
CA PHE A 35 -2.62 -13.72 4.97
C PHE A 35 -4.13 -13.88 4.91
N ALA A 36 -4.65 -15.00 5.41
CA ALA A 36 -6.10 -15.24 5.43
C ALA A 36 -6.82 -14.22 6.31
N GLN A 37 -6.26 -13.91 7.47
CA GLN A 37 -6.82 -12.90 8.37
C GLN A 37 -6.75 -11.51 7.76
N LEU A 38 -5.62 -11.16 7.13
CA LEU A 38 -5.47 -9.88 6.47
C LEU A 38 -6.50 -9.72 5.36
N TRP A 39 -6.68 -10.75 4.53
CA TRP A 39 -7.67 -10.71 3.46
C TRP A 39 -9.07 -10.42 4.00
N GLN A 40 -9.47 -11.11 5.07
CA GLN A 40 -10.78 -10.88 5.69
C GLN A 40 -10.92 -9.44 6.19
N ARG A 41 -9.88 -8.90 6.82
CA ARG A 41 -9.91 -7.51 7.33
C ARG A 41 -10.00 -6.51 6.19
N LEU A 42 -9.30 -6.75 5.08
CA LEU A 42 -9.35 -5.89 3.91
C LEU A 42 -10.73 -5.94 3.25
N GLN A 43 -11.33 -7.12 3.15
CA GLN A 43 -12.68 -7.25 2.58
C GLN A 43 -13.75 -6.61 3.47
N ALA A 44 -13.57 -6.62 4.77
CA ALA A 44 -14.46 -5.92 5.70
C ALA A 44 -14.41 -4.40 5.53
N GLY A 45 -13.24 -3.87 5.19
CA GLY A 45 -13.09 -2.45 4.84
C GLY A 45 -13.34 -1.47 5.97
N HIS A 46 -13.19 -1.90 7.24
CA HIS A 46 -13.41 -1.01 8.39
C HIS A 46 -12.13 -0.32 8.84
N GLU A 47 -11.14 -1.09 9.26
CA GLU A 47 -9.89 -0.56 9.76
C GLU A 47 -8.81 -0.53 8.69
N LEU A 48 -8.79 -1.54 7.83
CA LEU A 48 -7.80 -1.67 6.77
C LEU A 48 -8.49 -1.58 5.42
N HIS A 49 -7.80 -0.97 4.47
CA HIS A 49 -8.32 -0.76 3.12
C HIS A 49 -7.29 -1.21 2.10
N ALA A 50 -7.75 -1.57 0.92
CA ALA A 50 -6.87 -1.96 -0.18
C ALA A 50 -7.39 -1.46 -1.51
N LEU A 51 -6.47 -1.16 -2.41
CA LEU A 51 -6.75 -0.93 -3.82
C LEU A 51 -5.87 -1.85 -4.65
N GLY A 52 -6.37 -2.26 -5.79
CA GLY A 52 -5.64 -3.07 -6.75
C GLY A 52 -5.53 -2.40 -8.10
N ALA A 53 -4.39 -2.61 -8.76
CA ALA A 53 -4.18 -2.16 -10.13
C ALA A 53 -4.34 -3.35 -11.07
N HIS A 54 -5.27 -3.23 -12.00
CA HIS A 54 -5.53 -4.25 -13.01
C HIS A 54 -5.07 -3.76 -14.37
N VAL A 55 -4.39 -4.65 -15.11
CA VAL A 55 -4.00 -4.41 -16.51
C VAL A 55 -4.54 -5.60 -17.32
N ASN A 56 -5.38 -5.32 -18.31
CA ASN A 56 -6.04 -6.34 -19.12
C ASN A 56 -6.76 -7.39 -18.25
N GLY A 57 -7.43 -6.93 -17.20
CA GLY A 57 -8.17 -7.79 -16.28
C GLY A 57 -7.34 -8.56 -15.27
N GLN A 58 -6.04 -8.41 -15.28
CA GLN A 58 -5.13 -9.10 -14.36
C GLN A 58 -4.66 -8.17 -13.25
N LEU A 59 -4.76 -8.62 -12.01
CA LEU A 59 -4.26 -7.85 -10.86
C LEU A 59 -2.73 -7.91 -10.85
N VAL A 60 -2.10 -6.74 -10.98
CA VAL A 60 -0.64 -6.64 -11.08
C VAL A 60 -0.01 -5.72 -10.04
N GLY A 61 -0.81 -5.02 -9.26
CA GLY A 61 -0.31 -4.15 -8.19
C GLY A 61 -1.32 -4.06 -7.06
N ILE A 62 -0.80 -3.88 -5.85
CA ILE A 62 -1.65 -3.75 -4.65
C ILE A 62 -1.10 -2.68 -3.73
N THR A 63 -2.01 -2.06 -2.97
CA THR A 63 -1.65 -1.18 -1.87
C THR A 63 -2.61 -1.40 -0.71
N HIS A 64 -2.08 -1.30 0.50
CA HIS A 64 -2.87 -1.34 1.73
C HIS A 64 -2.71 -0.02 2.46
N TYR A 65 -3.81 0.53 2.94
CA TYR A 65 -3.77 1.80 3.66
C TYR A 65 -4.79 1.82 4.77
N LEU A 66 -4.59 2.73 5.71
CA LEU A 66 -5.46 2.88 6.87
C LEU A 66 -5.45 4.33 7.33
N TYR A 67 -6.39 4.66 8.20
CA TYR A 67 -6.46 5.98 8.83
C TYR A 67 -6.20 5.84 10.32
N HIS A 68 -5.48 6.81 10.88
CA HIS A 68 -5.29 6.83 12.34
C HIS A 68 -5.59 8.22 12.88
N PRO A 69 -6.06 8.29 14.13
CA PRO A 69 -6.25 9.59 14.79
C PRO A 69 -4.94 10.34 14.91
N SER A 70 -5.04 11.65 14.97
CA SER A 70 -3.90 12.53 15.20
C SER A 70 -4.25 13.51 16.32
N CYS A 71 -3.26 13.82 17.17
CA CYS A 71 -3.47 14.78 18.22
C CYS A 71 -3.72 16.20 17.71
N TRP A 72 -3.27 16.50 16.48
CA TRP A 72 -3.21 17.87 15.98
C TRP A 72 -4.11 18.13 14.78
N SER A 73 -4.79 17.10 14.29
CA SER A 73 -5.63 17.21 13.09
C SER A 73 -6.69 16.10 13.08
N GLY A 74 -7.50 16.06 12.02
CA GLY A 74 -8.34 14.90 11.74
C GLY A 74 -7.49 13.67 11.39
N ASP A 75 -8.15 12.55 11.14
CA ASP A 75 -7.48 11.27 10.87
C ASP A 75 -6.51 11.39 9.69
N VAL A 76 -5.31 10.87 9.89
CA VAL A 76 -4.24 10.86 8.89
C VAL A 76 -4.25 9.53 8.15
N CYS A 77 -4.02 9.56 6.84
CA CYS A 77 -3.92 8.36 6.03
C CYS A 77 -2.49 7.84 6.02
N TYR A 78 -2.33 6.56 6.33
CA TYR A 78 -1.06 5.86 6.26
C TYR A 78 -1.12 4.81 5.16
N LEU A 79 -0.31 4.96 4.13
CA LEU A 79 -0.13 3.96 3.08
C LEU A 79 0.95 3.00 3.57
N GLN A 80 0.53 1.81 4.00
CA GLN A 80 1.43 0.88 4.68
C GLN A 80 2.22 0.02 3.71
N ASP A 81 1.58 -0.49 2.67
CA ASP A 81 2.20 -1.42 1.72
C ASP A 81 1.88 -0.97 0.30
N LEU A 82 2.87 -1.09 -0.58
CA LEU A 82 2.74 -0.80 -2.00
C LEU A 82 3.63 -1.76 -2.78
N PHE A 83 3.04 -2.53 -3.69
CA PHE A 83 3.80 -3.48 -4.48
C PHE A 83 3.23 -3.59 -5.89
N VAL A 84 4.11 -3.54 -6.88
CA VAL A 84 3.79 -3.76 -8.29
C VAL A 84 4.61 -4.97 -8.76
N HIS A 85 3.94 -5.91 -9.45
CA HIS A 85 4.60 -7.08 -9.99
C HIS A 85 5.82 -6.64 -10.83
N PRO A 86 6.98 -7.30 -10.68
CA PRO A 86 8.20 -6.87 -11.38
C PRO A 86 8.04 -6.70 -12.89
N SER A 87 7.25 -7.55 -13.55
CA SER A 87 7.04 -7.48 -15.00
C SER A 87 6.21 -6.27 -15.44
N HIS A 88 5.59 -5.56 -14.50
CA HIS A 88 4.74 -4.40 -14.76
C HIS A 88 5.31 -3.09 -14.19
N ARG A 89 6.54 -3.11 -13.73
CA ARG A 89 7.21 -1.90 -13.23
C ARG A 89 7.68 -1.02 -14.39
N GLY A 90 7.82 0.28 -14.11
CA GLY A 90 8.26 1.23 -15.10
C GLY A 90 7.14 1.82 -15.96
N PHE A 91 5.89 1.49 -15.67
CA PHE A 91 4.72 1.94 -16.43
C PHE A 91 3.81 2.87 -15.62
N GLY A 92 4.29 3.39 -14.49
CA GLY A 92 3.53 4.36 -13.69
C GLY A 92 2.48 3.77 -12.75
N LEU A 93 2.45 2.45 -12.54
CA LEU A 93 1.43 1.82 -11.69
C LEU A 93 1.58 2.18 -10.21
N GLY A 94 2.82 2.28 -9.72
CA GLY A 94 3.06 2.70 -8.34
C GLY A 94 2.55 4.10 -8.09
N ARG A 95 2.83 5.02 -9.01
CA ARG A 95 2.29 6.39 -8.94
C ARG A 95 0.76 6.38 -8.98
N ALA A 96 0.17 5.60 -9.87
CA ALA A 96 -1.29 5.52 -10.00
C ALA A 96 -1.94 5.03 -8.72
N LEU A 97 -1.34 4.03 -8.05
CA LEU A 97 -1.84 3.54 -6.77
C LEU A 97 -1.74 4.61 -5.68
N ILE A 98 -0.62 5.32 -5.59
CA ILE A 98 -0.46 6.42 -4.62
C ILE A 98 -1.51 7.50 -4.86
N GLU A 99 -1.70 7.91 -6.11
CA GLU A 99 -2.69 8.95 -6.44
C GLU A 99 -4.12 8.49 -6.11
N ALA A 100 -4.42 7.22 -6.32
CA ALA A 100 -5.74 6.68 -5.98
C ALA A 100 -5.98 6.68 -4.47
N VAL A 101 -4.97 6.32 -3.67
CA VAL A 101 -5.07 6.41 -2.21
C VAL A 101 -5.22 7.86 -1.76
N ALA A 102 -4.46 8.78 -2.37
CA ALA A 102 -4.58 10.21 -2.07
C ALA A 102 -6.00 10.72 -2.32
N GLU A 103 -6.62 10.27 -3.41
CA GLU A 103 -8.01 10.66 -3.70
C GLU A 103 -8.99 10.12 -2.66
N GLN A 104 -8.83 8.86 -2.24
CA GLN A 104 -9.63 8.30 -1.17
C GLN A 104 -9.47 9.08 0.13
N ALA A 105 -8.24 9.45 0.46
CA ALA A 105 -7.94 10.24 1.65
C ALA A 105 -8.59 11.61 1.59
N ARG A 106 -8.54 12.29 0.44
CA ARG A 106 -9.22 13.59 0.26
C ARG A 106 -10.72 13.46 0.48
N ARG A 107 -11.35 12.44 -0.08
CA ARG A 107 -12.80 12.22 0.07
C ARG A 107 -13.18 11.98 1.52
N LYS A 108 -12.30 11.34 2.29
CA LYS A 108 -12.54 11.11 3.71
C LYS A 108 -12.26 12.36 4.56
N GLY A 109 -11.66 13.38 3.98
CA GLY A 109 -11.30 14.60 4.72
C GLY A 109 -9.99 14.50 5.46
N SER A 110 -9.15 13.54 5.12
CA SER A 110 -7.82 13.39 5.73
C SER A 110 -6.89 14.53 5.28
N PRO A 111 -6.17 15.18 6.20
CA PRO A 111 -5.31 16.29 5.82
C PRO A 111 -3.95 15.86 5.28
N ARG A 112 -3.54 14.60 5.50
CA ARG A 112 -2.22 14.14 5.09
C ARG A 112 -2.26 12.66 4.71
N LEU A 113 -1.39 12.31 3.77
CA LEU A 113 -1.06 10.95 3.38
C LEU A 113 0.45 10.79 3.52
N TYR A 114 0.90 9.74 4.18
CA TYR A 114 2.33 9.47 4.33
C TYR A 114 2.63 7.98 4.21
N TRP A 115 3.89 7.67 3.93
CA TRP A 115 4.39 6.30 3.90
C TRP A 115 5.85 6.27 4.29
N LEU A 116 6.35 5.06 4.56
CA LEU A 116 7.72 4.81 4.96
C LEU A 116 8.42 3.99 3.89
N THR A 117 9.70 4.21 3.71
CA THR A 117 10.54 3.39 2.85
C THR A 117 11.94 3.31 3.45
N GLN A 118 12.70 2.30 3.05
CA GLN A 118 14.10 2.22 3.47
C GLN A 118 14.89 3.33 2.78
N ALA A 119 15.78 3.99 3.54
CA ALA A 119 16.61 5.07 2.99
C ALA A 119 17.44 4.60 1.78
N SER A 120 17.82 3.32 1.77
CA SER A 120 18.61 2.72 0.70
C SER A 120 17.79 2.37 -0.56
N ASN A 121 16.47 2.46 -0.52
CA ASN A 121 15.62 2.11 -1.64
C ASN A 121 15.57 3.26 -2.66
N GLU A 122 16.65 3.43 -3.41
CA GLU A 122 16.83 4.57 -4.31
C GLU A 122 15.80 4.59 -5.44
N THR A 123 15.47 3.41 -5.98
CA THR A 123 14.50 3.31 -7.08
C THR A 123 13.12 3.82 -6.66
N ALA A 124 12.64 3.38 -5.50
CA ALA A 124 11.35 3.83 -4.97
C ALA A 124 11.39 5.31 -4.62
N ARG A 125 12.49 5.77 -4.02
CA ARG A 125 12.63 7.17 -3.62
C ARG A 125 12.60 8.13 -4.79
N LYS A 126 13.07 7.73 -5.96
CA LYS A 126 12.95 8.57 -7.16
C LYS A 126 11.50 8.88 -7.48
N LEU A 127 10.61 7.88 -7.37
CA LEU A 127 9.18 8.11 -7.53
C LEU A 127 8.63 8.97 -6.40
N TYR A 128 8.98 8.64 -5.17
CA TYR A 128 8.41 9.32 -4.00
C TYR A 128 8.79 10.80 -3.96
N ASP A 129 10.00 11.16 -4.37
CA ASP A 129 10.43 12.55 -4.44
C ASP A 129 9.63 13.36 -5.46
N GLN A 130 9.03 12.71 -6.46
CA GLN A 130 8.19 13.36 -7.47
C GLN A 130 6.76 13.60 -6.98
N VAL A 131 6.27 12.78 -6.05
CA VAL A 131 4.86 12.81 -5.64
C VAL A 131 4.65 13.24 -4.19
N ALA A 132 5.73 13.42 -3.43
CA ALA A 132 5.67 13.80 -2.02
C ALA A 132 6.97 14.47 -1.61
N ALA A 133 7.08 14.84 -0.34
CA ALA A 133 8.27 15.44 0.23
C ALA A 133 8.83 14.56 1.34
N HIS A 134 10.14 14.36 1.34
CA HIS A 134 10.83 13.73 2.46
C HIS A 134 10.97 14.76 3.59
N THR A 135 10.33 14.50 4.72
CA THR A 135 10.20 15.49 5.80
C THR A 135 11.31 15.40 6.86
N GLY A 136 12.27 14.49 6.67
CA GLY A 136 13.45 14.41 7.55
C GLY A 136 13.29 13.52 8.77
N PHE A 137 12.10 12.97 9.00
CA PHE A 137 11.90 12.05 10.13
C PHE A 137 12.51 10.68 9.83
N ILE A 138 13.07 10.06 10.87
CA ILE A 138 13.54 8.67 10.81
C ILE A 138 12.69 7.84 11.76
N ARG A 139 12.63 6.54 11.52
CA ARG A 139 11.81 5.62 12.30
C ARG A 139 12.66 4.90 13.33
N TYR A 140 12.19 4.89 14.58
CA TYR A 140 12.70 4.02 15.64
C TYR A 140 11.66 2.96 15.94
N GLU A 141 12.09 1.74 16.18
CA GLU A 141 11.20 0.64 16.49
C GLU A 141 11.77 -0.17 17.64
N ARG A 142 10.93 -0.52 18.60
CA ARG A 142 11.29 -1.39 19.71
C ARG A 142 10.36 -2.60 19.70
N ALA A 143 10.91 -3.78 19.59
CA ALA A 143 10.11 -4.99 19.74
C ALA A 143 9.63 -5.09 21.20
N LEU A 144 8.34 -5.44 21.37
CA LEU A 144 7.73 -5.52 22.70
C LEU A 144 7.50 -6.98 23.08
N SER A 145 8.55 -7.72 23.19
CA SER A 145 8.65 -9.15 23.54
C SER A 145 8.88 -10.01 22.34
#